data_8fe6a971b9ae7f0261c19580d9ac08be
#
_entry.id   8fe6a971b9ae7f0261c19580d9ac08be
#
_cell.length_a   1.000
_cell.length_b   1.000
_cell.length_c   1.000
_cell.angle_alpha   90.00
_cell.angle_beta   90.00
_cell.angle_gamma   90.00
#
_symmetry.space_group_name_H-M   'P 1'
#
loop_
_entity.id
_entity.type
_entity.pdbx_description
1 polymer ?
#
loop_
_entity_poly.entity_id
_entity_poly.type
_entity_poly.pdbx_seq_one_letter_code
_entity_poly.pdbx_strand_id
1 'polypeptide(L)'
;YNNWEVIYVIGDLFLKENYVLDGNFLYVRCEDSYLHLLKKLVLSIKYLNEIFIINKGILRCGDDLIINENNLIKFLDDRTTKYDYYGHNPYGKNYICSGNTRNELKKIKKDNFMINYYASHCDDFLNPQHNLKNVNISLYSMRPDIYGASGVIYYISNKACKTLILHMEKINYNILHYDSFTKSYPYTIEDCAVSFIMYFNGINFINSYLFYDSPLHDTIAKHTNKHK
;
A
#
# COMPACT_ATOMS: atom_id res chain seq x y z
N TYR A 1 11.69 20.89 2.16
CA TYR A 1 11.36 21.34 0.80
C TYR A 1 10.00 22.00 0.84
N ASN A 2 9.84 23.18 0.31
CA ASN A 2 8.79 24.17 0.60
C ASN A 2 7.32 23.69 0.63
N ASN A 3 6.99 22.44 0.35
CA ASN A 3 5.60 21.94 0.32
C ASN A 3 5.48 20.41 0.50
N TRP A 4 6.53 19.72 0.92
CA TRP A 4 6.53 18.26 1.10
C TRP A 4 7.15 17.88 2.44
N GLU A 5 6.46 17.01 3.15
CA GLU A 5 6.93 16.42 4.40
C GLU A 5 7.30 14.95 4.18
N VAL A 6 8.38 14.50 4.83
CA VAL A 6 8.76 13.09 4.86
C VAL A 6 8.24 12.48 6.15
N ILE A 7 7.36 11.51 6.03
CA ILE A 7 6.76 10.81 7.17
C ILE A 7 7.15 9.33 7.11
N TYR A 8 7.74 8.83 8.19
CA TYR A 8 8.04 7.41 8.39
C TYR A 8 6.85 6.74 9.06
N VAL A 9 6.28 5.71 8.42
CA VAL A 9 5.10 5.02 8.92
C VAL A 9 5.46 3.68 9.53
N ILE A 10 5.08 3.49 10.79
CA ILE A 10 5.35 2.28 11.58
C ILE A 10 4.00 1.71 12.05
N GLY A 11 3.78 0.42 11.82
CA GLY A 11 2.65 -0.28 12.42
C GLY A 11 2.98 -0.67 13.85
N ASP A 12 2.07 -0.39 14.78
CA ASP A 12 2.15 -0.86 16.17
C ASP A 12 0.76 -1.31 16.64
N LEU A 13 0.59 -2.63 16.70
CA LEU A 13 -0.67 -3.24 17.08
C LEU A 13 -1.09 -2.94 18.53
N PHE A 14 -0.15 -2.56 19.39
CA PHE A 14 -0.36 -2.35 20.82
C PHE A 14 -0.58 -0.89 21.21
N LEU A 15 -0.63 0.03 20.23
CA LEU A 15 -1.01 1.40 20.49
C LEU A 15 -2.39 1.47 21.17
N LYS A 16 -2.52 2.33 22.16
CA LYS A 16 -3.81 2.64 22.80
C LYS A 16 -4.68 3.51 21.90
N GLU A 17 -4.05 4.49 21.27
CA GLU A 17 -4.68 5.39 20.30
C GLU A 17 -4.68 4.78 18.91
N ASN A 18 -5.52 5.28 18.02
CA ASN A 18 -5.54 4.83 16.63
C ASN A 18 -4.23 5.17 15.91
N TYR A 19 -3.62 6.28 16.27
CA TYR A 19 -2.31 6.72 15.77
C TYR A 19 -1.63 7.67 16.75
N VAL A 20 -0.31 7.79 16.60
CA VAL A 20 0.53 8.79 17.29
C VAL A 20 1.50 9.38 16.27
N LEU A 21 1.57 10.70 16.18
CA LEU A 21 2.60 11.39 15.41
C LEU A 21 3.65 11.95 16.36
N ASP A 22 4.90 11.48 16.24
CA ASP A 22 6.05 11.98 16.98
C ASP A 22 7.13 12.45 16.02
N GLY A 23 7.28 13.76 15.89
CA GLY A 23 8.11 14.36 14.84
C GLY A 23 7.66 13.88 13.45
N ASN A 24 8.56 13.21 12.72
CA ASN A 24 8.28 12.65 11.40
C ASN A 24 7.88 11.16 11.44
N PHE A 25 7.64 10.59 12.62
CA PHE A 25 7.24 9.20 12.76
C PHE A 25 5.74 9.11 13.05
N LEU A 26 5.00 8.51 12.14
CA LEU A 26 3.59 8.18 12.33
C LEU A 26 3.46 6.70 12.73
N TYR A 27 3.11 6.48 13.98
CA TYR A 27 2.74 5.16 14.48
C TYR A 27 1.25 4.95 14.24
N VAL A 28 0.90 3.82 13.64
CA VAL A 28 -0.49 3.48 13.30
C VAL A 28 -0.86 2.18 13.98
N ARG A 29 -2.02 2.15 14.66
CA ARG A 29 -2.51 0.94 15.33
C ARG A 29 -2.94 -0.13 14.32
N CYS A 30 -1.98 -0.87 13.83
CA CYS A 30 -2.16 -2.01 12.95
C CYS A 30 -0.94 -2.92 12.98
N GLU A 31 -1.09 -4.09 12.39
CA GLU A 31 0.01 -5.04 12.24
C GLU A 31 1.09 -4.47 11.30
N ASP A 32 2.36 -4.61 11.69
CA ASP A 32 3.50 -4.28 10.84
C ASP A 32 4.05 -5.54 10.16
N SER A 33 3.35 -6.02 9.16
CA SER A 33 3.70 -7.19 8.38
C SER A 33 3.50 -6.97 6.90
N TYR A 34 4.12 -7.81 6.08
CA TYR A 34 3.99 -7.73 4.62
C TYR A 34 2.53 -7.81 4.13
N LEU A 35 1.71 -8.65 4.75
CA LEU A 35 0.29 -8.77 4.40
C LEU A 35 -0.54 -7.54 4.75
N HIS A 36 -0.12 -6.80 5.77
CA HIS A 36 -0.87 -5.65 6.27
C HIS A 36 -0.38 -4.31 5.70
N LEU A 37 0.55 -4.33 4.74
CA LEU A 37 1.07 -3.11 4.11
C LEU A 37 -0.03 -2.24 3.50
N LEU A 38 -1.04 -2.83 2.85
CA LEU A 38 -2.19 -2.07 2.35
C LEU A 38 -2.97 -1.40 3.48
N LYS A 39 -3.30 -2.15 4.54
CA LYS A 39 -4.03 -1.63 5.70
C LYS A 39 -3.23 -0.50 6.35
N LYS A 40 -1.94 -0.70 6.59
CA LYS A 40 -1.03 0.31 7.13
C LYS A 40 -0.99 1.55 6.24
N LEU A 41 -0.83 1.40 4.92
CA LEU A 41 -0.84 2.51 3.97
C LEU A 41 -2.14 3.32 4.05
N VAL A 42 -3.29 2.66 3.97
CA VAL A 42 -4.58 3.38 3.90
C VAL A 42 -4.92 4.05 5.22
N LEU A 43 -4.64 3.40 6.37
CA LEU A 43 -4.81 4.01 7.68
C LEU A 43 -3.87 5.22 7.86
N SER A 44 -2.60 5.11 7.42
CA SER A 44 -1.68 6.24 7.48
C SER A 44 -2.16 7.42 6.63
N ILE A 45 -2.64 7.18 5.42
CA ILE A 45 -3.23 8.22 4.57
C ILE A 45 -4.44 8.88 5.27
N LYS A 46 -5.32 8.07 5.88
CA LYS A 46 -6.48 8.57 6.61
C LYS A 46 -6.05 9.51 7.73
N TYR A 47 -5.13 9.08 8.60
CA TYR A 47 -4.68 9.89 9.74
C TYR A 47 -3.86 11.10 9.32
N LEU A 48 -3.05 10.99 8.27
CA LEU A 48 -2.35 12.16 7.71
C LEU A 48 -3.33 13.21 7.17
N ASN A 49 -4.49 12.80 6.62
CA ASN A 49 -5.54 13.75 6.22
C ASN A 49 -6.29 14.38 7.41
N GLU A 50 -6.26 13.76 8.60
CA GLU A 50 -6.79 14.35 9.83
C GLU A 50 -5.81 15.39 10.42
N ILE A 51 -4.50 15.15 10.27
CA ILE A 51 -3.43 16.00 10.82
C ILE A 51 -3.07 17.15 9.88
N PHE A 52 -3.01 16.89 8.58
CA PHE A 52 -2.52 17.82 7.56
C PHE A 52 -3.55 18.08 6.47
N ILE A 53 -3.44 19.24 5.83
CA ILE A 53 -4.15 19.52 4.59
C ILE A 53 -3.30 19.03 3.41
N ILE A 54 -3.59 17.82 2.92
CA ILE A 54 -2.88 17.22 1.80
C ILE A 54 -3.48 17.72 0.48
N ASN A 55 -2.86 18.73 -0.13
CA ASN A 55 -3.36 19.35 -1.35
C ASN A 55 -3.03 18.55 -2.62
N LYS A 56 -1.81 18.04 -2.73
CA LYS A 56 -1.33 17.34 -3.94
C LYS A 56 -1.61 15.85 -3.85
N GLY A 57 -0.98 15.17 -2.92
CA GLY A 57 -1.10 13.73 -2.77
C GLY A 57 0.07 13.16 -1.96
N ILE A 58 0.33 11.88 -2.17
CA ILE A 58 1.36 11.14 -1.44
C ILE A 58 2.29 10.45 -2.43
N LEU A 59 3.60 10.58 -2.21
CA LEU A 59 4.61 9.74 -2.82
C LEU A 59 4.94 8.61 -1.84
N ARG A 60 4.44 7.41 -2.13
CA ARG A 60 4.74 6.21 -1.34
C ARG A 60 6.08 5.65 -1.78
N CYS A 61 6.97 5.43 -0.81
CA CYS A 61 8.31 4.87 -1.03
C CYS A 61 8.54 3.65 -0.13
N GLY A 62 9.31 2.67 -0.62
CA GLY A 62 9.96 1.67 0.23
C GLY A 62 11.12 2.28 1.02
N ASP A 63 11.64 1.54 2.01
CA ASP A 63 12.80 1.93 2.84
C ASP A 63 14.13 1.43 2.28
N ASP A 64 14.09 0.73 1.15
CA ASP A 64 15.23 0.13 0.46
C ASP A 64 15.63 0.88 -0.82
N LEU A 65 15.45 2.20 -0.81
CA LEU A 65 15.74 3.09 -1.93
C LEU A 65 16.93 4.01 -1.66
N ILE A 66 17.71 4.26 -2.71
CA ILE A 66 18.62 5.40 -2.78
C ILE A 66 17.92 6.47 -3.63
N ILE A 67 17.66 7.63 -3.05
CA ILE A 67 16.94 8.72 -3.69
C ILE A 67 17.91 9.67 -4.39
N ASN A 68 17.59 10.05 -5.63
CA ASN A 68 18.21 11.18 -6.31
C ASN A 68 17.40 12.45 -5.99
N GLU A 69 17.88 13.23 -5.04
CA GLU A 69 17.17 14.41 -4.53
C GLU A 69 16.83 15.41 -5.63
N ASN A 70 17.75 15.67 -6.54
CA ASN A 70 17.52 16.65 -7.63
C ASN A 70 16.37 16.22 -8.56
N ASN A 71 16.32 14.94 -8.88
CA ASN A 71 15.27 14.40 -9.74
C ASN A 71 13.94 14.29 -8.98
N LEU A 72 13.99 13.97 -7.70
CA LEU A 72 12.82 13.99 -6.83
C LEU A 72 12.21 15.39 -6.75
N ILE A 73 13.01 16.43 -6.49
CA ILE A 73 12.54 17.81 -6.43
C ILE A 73 11.87 18.21 -7.75
N LYS A 74 12.51 17.95 -8.88
CA LYS A 74 11.92 18.25 -10.20
C LYS A 74 10.59 17.52 -10.41
N PHE A 75 10.51 16.27 -9.99
CA PHE A 75 9.27 15.50 -10.08
C PHE A 75 8.17 16.12 -9.21
N LEU A 76 8.48 16.45 -7.96
CA LEU A 76 7.53 17.02 -7.01
C LEU A 76 7.02 18.40 -7.43
N ASP A 77 7.85 19.20 -8.10
CA ASP A 77 7.48 20.54 -8.58
C ASP A 77 6.65 20.49 -9.87
N ASP A 78 7.05 19.65 -10.86
CA ASP A 78 6.50 19.74 -12.20
C ASP A 78 5.32 18.80 -12.48
N ARG A 79 5.28 17.62 -11.87
CA ARG A 79 4.46 16.50 -12.38
C ARG A 79 3.39 15.97 -11.45
N THR A 80 3.49 16.19 -10.16
CA THR A 80 2.63 15.58 -9.15
C THR A 80 1.17 15.97 -9.22
N THR A 81 0.83 17.06 -9.88
CA THR A 81 -0.55 17.55 -10.01
C THR A 81 -1.26 17.06 -11.27
N LYS A 82 -0.57 16.35 -12.15
CA LYS A 82 -1.06 16.02 -13.49
C LYS A 82 -1.77 14.67 -13.58
N TYR A 83 -1.46 13.76 -12.68
CA TYR A 83 -1.96 12.38 -12.72
C TYR A 83 -2.48 11.93 -11.34
N ASP A 84 -3.50 11.08 -11.35
CA ASP A 84 -4.07 10.52 -10.11
C ASP A 84 -3.28 9.33 -9.58
N TYR A 85 -2.71 8.50 -10.48
CA TYR A 85 -1.90 7.33 -10.12
C TYR A 85 -0.72 7.19 -11.08
N TYR A 86 0.49 7.30 -10.55
CA TYR A 86 1.71 7.41 -11.34
C TYR A 86 2.87 6.67 -10.70
N GLY A 87 3.55 5.82 -11.46
CA GLY A 87 4.64 5.00 -10.94
C GLY A 87 5.34 4.22 -12.05
N HIS A 88 6.12 3.22 -11.68
CA HIS A 88 6.76 2.32 -12.63
C HIS A 88 6.37 0.87 -12.38
N ASN A 89 6.12 0.14 -13.46
CA ASN A 89 5.94 -1.30 -13.44
C ASN A 89 6.85 -1.96 -14.48
N PRO A 90 7.97 -2.56 -14.06
CA PRO A 90 8.91 -3.20 -14.98
C PRO A 90 8.40 -4.53 -15.54
N TYR A 91 7.38 -5.13 -14.93
CA TYR A 91 6.89 -6.48 -15.26
C TYR A 91 5.79 -6.49 -16.32
N GLY A 92 5.29 -5.30 -16.72
CA GLY A 92 4.21 -5.19 -17.68
C GLY A 92 2.87 -5.75 -17.20
N LYS A 93 1.92 -5.91 -18.12
CA LYS A 93 0.52 -6.32 -17.82
C LYS A 93 0.36 -7.78 -17.40
N ASN A 94 1.39 -8.60 -17.51
CA ASN A 94 1.32 -10.04 -17.23
C ASN A 94 1.84 -10.42 -15.84
N TYR A 95 2.06 -9.45 -14.96
CA TYR A 95 2.54 -9.73 -13.62
C TYR A 95 1.46 -10.35 -12.75
N ILE A 96 1.68 -11.59 -12.30
CA ILE A 96 0.77 -12.32 -11.42
C ILE A 96 1.38 -12.42 -10.03
N CYS A 97 0.86 -11.65 -9.08
CA CYS A 97 1.28 -11.62 -7.67
C CYS A 97 0.73 -12.82 -6.88
N SER A 98 1.07 -14.05 -7.19
CA SER A 98 0.43 -15.20 -6.51
C SER A 98 1.29 -15.96 -5.50
N GLY A 99 2.61 -15.93 -5.64
CA GLY A 99 3.51 -16.81 -4.88
C GLY A 99 3.74 -16.38 -3.43
N ASN A 100 4.09 -15.12 -3.22
CA ASN A 100 4.48 -14.60 -1.91
C ASN A 100 3.31 -14.59 -0.91
N THR A 101 2.12 -14.23 -1.36
CA THR A 101 0.93 -14.17 -0.50
C THR A 101 0.58 -15.54 0.08
N ARG A 102 0.68 -16.62 -0.70
CA ARG A 102 0.42 -17.98 -0.21
C ARG A 102 1.36 -18.36 0.94
N ASN A 103 2.62 -17.96 0.83
CA ASN A 103 3.63 -18.26 1.86
C ASN A 103 3.37 -17.45 3.13
N GLU A 104 3.04 -16.17 3.02
CA GLU A 104 2.73 -15.32 4.17
C GLU A 104 1.46 -15.79 4.88
N LEU A 105 0.39 -16.12 4.16
CA LEU A 105 -0.81 -16.69 4.77
C LEU A 105 -0.56 -18.03 5.48
N LYS A 106 0.34 -18.87 4.95
CA LYS A 106 0.76 -20.10 5.63
C LYS A 106 1.49 -19.80 6.94
N LYS A 107 2.30 -18.74 7.00
CA LYS A 107 2.98 -18.31 8.23
C LYS A 107 1.96 -17.84 9.26
N ILE A 108 1.02 -16.96 8.88
CA ILE A 108 -0.02 -16.44 9.79
C ILE A 108 -0.91 -17.58 10.32
N LYS A 109 -1.28 -18.56 9.49
CA LYS A 109 -2.05 -19.73 9.93
C LYS A 109 -1.37 -20.59 11.00
N LYS A 110 -0.05 -20.46 11.15
CA LYS A 110 0.76 -21.19 12.14
C LYS A 110 1.17 -20.29 13.32
N ASP A 111 0.89 -19.00 13.23
CA ASP A 111 1.25 -18.04 14.28
C ASP A 111 0.17 -18.06 15.37
N ASN A 112 0.42 -18.83 16.44
CA ASN A 112 -0.49 -18.95 17.56
C ASN A 112 -0.72 -17.61 18.29
N PHE A 113 0.27 -16.72 18.33
CA PHE A 113 0.12 -15.40 18.93
C PHE A 113 -0.92 -14.58 18.15
N MET A 114 -0.78 -14.48 16.84
CA MET A 114 -1.71 -13.74 15.99
C MET A 114 -3.13 -14.35 16.02
N ILE A 115 -3.25 -15.69 16.01
CA ILE A 115 -4.54 -16.38 16.13
C ILE A 115 -5.23 -16.01 17.44
N ASN A 116 -4.52 -16.06 18.56
CA ASN A 116 -5.06 -15.73 19.89
C ASN A 116 -5.36 -14.23 20.00
N TYR A 117 -4.50 -13.37 19.47
CA TYR A 117 -4.72 -11.94 19.45
C TYR A 117 -6.05 -11.59 18.74
N TYR A 118 -6.25 -12.07 17.52
CA TYR A 118 -7.49 -11.81 16.77
C TYR A 118 -8.73 -12.43 17.42
N ALA A 119 -8.60 -13.59 18.07
CA ALA A 119 -9.70 -14.19 18.82
C ALA A 119 -10.15 -13.35 20.00
N SER A 120 -9.21 -12.69 20.69
CA SER A 120 -9.50 -11.83 21.85
C SER A 120 -9.89 -10.38 21.49
N HIS A 121 -9.66 -9.94 20.26
CA HIS A 121 -9.93 -8.57 19.78
C HIS A 121 -10.89 -8.55 18.59
N CYS A 122 -11.81 -9.49 18.54
CA CYS A 122 -12.74 -9.66 17.41
C CYS A 122 -13.72 -8.48 17.22
N ASP A 123 -13.98 -7.71 18.26
CA ASP A 123 -14.90 -6.55 18.22
C ASP A 123 -14.20 -5.24 17.82
N ASP A 124 -12.86 -5.23 17.70
CA ASP A 124 -12.13 -4.07 17.21
C ASP A 124 -12.31 -3.96 15.70
N PHE A 125 -12.97 -2.89 15.21
CA PHE A 125 -13.21 -2.69 13.80
C PHE A 125 -11.93 -2.53 12.96
N LEU A 126 -10.82 -2.10 13.58
CA LEU A 126 -9.50 -2.01 12.94
C LEU A 126 -8.81 -3.38 12.84
N ASN A 127 -9.28 -4.36 13.61
CA ASN A 127 -8.80 -5.74 13.60
C ASN A 127 -9.98 -6.69 13.36
N PRO A 128 -10.68 -6.58 12.23
CA PRO A 128 -11.79 -7.45 11.94
C PRO A 128 -11.30 -8.90 11.94
N GLN A 129 -12.16 -9.79 12.40
CA GLN A 129 -11.88 -11.23 12.54
C GLN A 129 -11.14 -11.78 11.31
N HIS A 130 -9.89 -12.12 11.48
CA HIS A 130 -9.15 -12.89 10.48
C HIS A 130 -9.60 -14.37 10.58
N ASN A 131 -10.82 -14.63 10.14
CA ASN A 131 -11.30 -16.00 10.06
C ASN A 131 -10.62 -16.74 8.90
N LEU A 132 -9.36 -17.12 9.12
CA LEU A 132 -8.54 -17.85 8.17
C LEU A 132 -9.10 -19.25 7.84
N LYS A 133 -10.08 -19.77 8.61
CA LYS A 133 -10.67 -21.11 8.37
C LYS A 133 -11.36 -21.20 7.01
N ASN A 134 -11.95 -20.11 6.55
CA ASN A 134 -12.71 -20.08 5.29
C ASN A 134 -11.92 -19.47 4.12
N VAL A 135 -10.66 -19.05 4.34
CA VAL A 135 -9.84 -18.47 3.27
C VAL A 135 -9.28 -19.56 2.37
N ASN A 136 -9.73 -19.60 1.13
CA ASN A 136 -9.17 -20.48 0.12
C ASN A 136 -7.90 -19.89 -0.50
N ILE A 137 -6.76 -20.36 -0.03
CA ILE A 137 -5.43 -19.88 -0.45
C ILE A 137 -5.15 -20.11 -1.94
N SER A 138 -5.90 -20.97 -2.63
CA SER A 138 -5.70 -21.23 -4.05
C SER A 138 -6.28 -20.14 -4.97
N LEU A 139 -7.15 -19.26 -4.44
CA LEU A 139 -7.85 -18.22 -5.22
C LEU A 139 -7.07 -16.90 -5.36
N TYR A 140 -5.76 -16.94 -5.22
CA TYR A 140 -4.92 -15.77 -5.41
C TYR A 140 -4.49 -15.63 -6.86
N SER A 141 -5.33 -15.05 -7.67
CA SER A 141 -4.91 -14.55 -9.00
C SER A 141 -5.56 -13.20 -9.25
N MET A 142 -4.74 -12.16 -9.43
CA MET A 142 -5.23 -10.91 -9.98
C MET A 142 -5.64 -11.12 -11.43
N ARG A 143 -6.66 -10.40 -11.88
CA ARG A 143 -7.00 -10.36 -13.29
C ARG A 143 -5.83 -9.78 -14.10
N PRO A 144 -5.48 -10.36 -15.26
CA PRO A 144 -4.34 -9.91 -16.06
C PRO A 144 -4.53 -8.50 -16.66
N ASP A 145 -5.76 -8.00 -16.72
CA ASP A 145 -6.09 -6.66 -17.19
C ASP A 145 -5.90 -5.56 -16.12
N ILE A 146 -5.71 -5.93 -14.85
CA ILE A 146 -5.42 -4.98 -13.78
C ILE A 146 -3.92 -4.69 -13.77
N TYR A 147 -3.59 -3.44 -14.06
CA TYR A 147 -2.23 -2.97 -14.24
C TYR A 147 -1.98 -1.70 -13.42
N GLY A 148 -0.89 -1.68 -12.67
CA GLY A 148 -0.52 -0.56 -11.82
C GLY A 148 0.97 -0.54 -11.45
N ALA A 149 1.36 0.35 -10.58
CA ALA A 149 2.75 0.49 -10.13
C ALA A 149 3.21 -0.72 -9.32
N SER A 150 4.49 -1.02 -9.37
CA SER A 150 5.13 -1.90 -8.38
C SER A 150 5.28 -1.19 -7.04
N GLY A 151 5.36 -1.97 -5.96
CA GLY A 151 5.44 -1.48 -4.59
C GLY A 151 6.76 -0.79 -4.20
N VAL A 152 7.62 -0.44 -5.15
CA VAL A 152 8.92 0.21 -4.88
C VAL A 152 8.72 1.70 -4.56
N ILE A 153 8.17 2.44 -5.51
CA ILE A 153 7.86 3.86 -5.38
C ILE A 153 6.74 4.24 -6.36
N TYR A 154 5.72 4.94 -5.88
CA TYR A 154 4.65 5.47 -6.72
C TYR A 154 3.97 6.67 -6.07
N TYR A 155 3.35 7.49 -6.90
CA TYR A 155 2.58 8.66 -6.51
C TYR A 155 1.09 8.40 -6.66
N ILE A 156 0.31 8.87 -5.69
CA ILE A 156 -1.15 8.91 -5.71
C ILE A 156 -1.64 10.31 -5.32
N SER A 157 -2.56 10.86 -6.11
CA SER A 157 -3.16 12.17 -5.85
C SER A 157 -4.04 12.15 -4.60
N ASN A 158 -4.42 13.33 -4.09
CA ASN A 158 -5.41 13.43 -3.00
C ASN A 158 -6.75 12.72 -3.35
N LYS A 159 -7.20 12.81 -4.61
CA LYS A 159 -8.40 12.10 -5.08
C LYS A 159 -8.21 10.58 -4.97
N ALA A 160 -7.06 10.06 -5.40
CA ALA A 160 -6.73 8.64 -5.30
C ALA A 160 -6.60 8.20 -3.82
N CYS A 161 -6.00 9.01 -2.96
CA CYS A 161 -5.95 8.77 -1.52
C CYS A 161 -7.35 8.61 -0.91
N LYS A 162 -8.27 9.54 -1.20
CA LYS A 162 -9.66 9.47 -0.74
C LYS A 162 -10.38 8.22 -1.27
N THR A 163 -10.10 7.84 -2.52
CA THR A 163 -10.66 6.62 -3.12
C THR A 163 -10.19 5.37 -2.37
N LEU A 164 -8.91 5.28 -2.01
CA LEU A 164 -8.37 4.17 -1.20
C LEU A 164 -9.05 4.08 0.16
N ILE A 165 -9.17 5.21 0.87
CA ILE A 165 -9.82 5.26 2.19
C ILE A 165 -11.26 4.76 2.08
N LEU A 166 -12.07 5.36 1.20
CA LEU A 166 -13.48 5.02 1.04
C LEU A 166 -13.69 3.55 0.63
N HIS A 167 -12.80 3.00 -0.21
CA HIS A 167 -12.88 1.61 -0.62
C HIS A 167 -12.60 0.67 0.57
N MET A 168 -11.52 0.93 1.32
CA MET A 168 -11.15 0.09 2.45
C MET A 168 -12.12 0.22 3.63
N GLU A 169 -12.75 1.36 3.84
CA GLU A 169 -13.81 1.53 4.84
C GLU A 169 -15.03 0.63 4.53
N LYS A 170 -15.43 0.49 3.27
CA LYS A 170 -16.54 -0.39 2.87
C LYS A 170 -16.32 -1.86 3.24
N ILE A 171 -15.08 -2.29 3.33
CA ILE A 171 -14.71 -3.66 3.70
C ILE A 171 -14.13 -3.75 5.13
N ASN A 172 -14.32 -2.71 5.94
CA ASN A 172 -13.80 -2.59 7.31
C ASN A 172 -12.31 -2.91 7.41
N TYR A 173 -11.50 -2.45 6.46
CA TYR A 173 -10.06 -2.72 6.36
C TYR A 173 -9.68 -4.21 6.38
N ASN A 174 -10.62 -5.08 6.03
CA ASN A 174 -10.40 -6.53 6.01
C ASN A 174 -9.62 -6.95 4.76
N ILE A 175 -8.32 -7.16 4.90
CA ILE A 175 -7.43 -7.58 3.81
C ILE A 175 -7.75 -9.00 3.29
N LEU A 176 -8.51 -9.78 4.07
CA LEU A 176 -8.98 -11.12 3.68
C LEU A 176 -10.43 -11.09 3.15
N HIS A 177 -10.92 -9.92 2.76
CA HIS A 177 -12.21 -9.78 2.10
C HIS A 177 -12.16 -10.46 0.72
N TYR A 178 -13.08 -11.40 0.50
CA TYR A 178 -13.26 -12.03 -0.82
C TYR A 178 -13.97 -11.07 -1.76
N ASP A 179 -13.38 -10.80 -2.90
CA ASP A 179 -13.97 -9.95 -3.92
C ASP A 179 -14.61 -10.78 -5.05
N SER A 180 -15.89 -10.56 -5.31
CA SER A 180 -16.67 -11.32 -6.29
C SER A 180 -16.31 -10.98 -7.75
N PHE A 181 -15.81 -9.78 -8.01
CA PHE A 181 -15.40 -9.36 -9.35
C PHE A 181 -14.07 -10.00 -9.76
N THR A 182 -13.08 -10.00 -8.87
CA THR A 182 -11.80 -10.67 -9.09
C THR A 182 -11.86 -12.18 -8.84
N LYS A 183 -12.89 -12.64 -8.12
CA LYS A 183 -13.02 -14.02 -7.60
C LYS A 183 -11.80 -14.45 -6.78
N SER A 184 -11.24 -13.52 -6.00
CA SER A 184 -9.99 -13.68 -5.26
C SER A 184 -9.95 -12.82 -3.99
N TYR A 185 -8.77 -12.73 -3.37
CA TYR A 185 -8.48 -11.86 -2.22
C TYR A 185 -7.48 -10.78 -2.66
N PRO A 186 -7.92 -9.72 -3.33
CA PRO A 186 -7.03 -8.76 -3.99
C PRO A 186 -6.27 -7.85 -3.03
N TYR A 187 -6.62 -7.84 -1.74
CA TYR A 187 -6.10 -6.85 -0.76
C TYR A 187 -4.87 -7.31 0.03
N THR A 188 -4.29 -8.44 -0.30
CA THR A 188 -3.22 -9.08 0.48
C THR A 188 -1.81 -8.72 0.03
N ILE A 189 -1.67 -8.08 -1.13
CA ILE A 189 -0.41 -7.52 -1.62
C ILE A 189 -0.67 -6.05 -1.94
N GLU A 190 0.04 -5.16 -1.29
CA GLU A 190 -0.23 -3.73 -1.26
C GLU A 190 -0.32 -3.10 -2.65
N ASP A 191 0.69 -3.25 -3.49
CA ASP A 191 0.76 -2.64 -4.82
C ASP A 191 -0.29 -3.22 -5.78
N CYS A 192 -0.54 -4.52 -5.70
CA CYS A 192 -1.61 -5.18 -6.45
C CYS A 192 -2.99 -4.69 -6.00
N ALA A 193 -3.18 -4.53 -4.70
CA ALA A 193 -4.43 -4.02 -4.12
C ALA A 193 -4.69 -2.58 -4.50
N VAL A 194 -3.68 -1.71 -4.42
CA VAL A 194 -3.78 -0.33 -4.88
C VAL A 194 -4.15 -0.29 -6.37
N SER A 195 -3.48 -1.10 -7.20
CA SER A 195 -3.78 -1.20 -8.63
C SER A 195 -5.24 -1.64 -8.89
N PHE A 196 -5.71 -2.65 -8.13
CA PHE A 196 -7.10 -3.12 -8.20
C PHE A 196 -8.10 -2.03 -7.80
N ILE A 197 -7.88 -1.37 -6.66
CA ILE A 197 -8.78 -0.34 -6.15
C ILE A 197 -8.84 0.84 -7.14
N MET A 198 -7.70 1.26 -7.69
CA MET A 198 -7.66 2.33 -8.69
C MET A 198 -8.42 1.93 -9.96
N TYR A 199 -8.14 0.75 -10.50
CA TYR A 199 -8.84 0.22 -11.68
C TYR A 199 -10.35 0.16 -11.47
N PHE A 200 -10.79 -0.42 -10.35
CA PHE A 200 -12.22 -0.58 -10.02
C PHE A 200 -12.95 0.75 -9.89
N ASN A 201 -12.25 1.80 -9.49
CA ASN A 201 -12.81 3.16 -9.35
C ASN A 201 -12.50 4.07 -10.56
N GLY A 202 -12.06 3.53 -11.69
CA GLY A 202 -11.84 4.29 -12.92
C GLY A 202 -10.65 5.25 -12.88
N ILE A 203 -9.68 5.03 -11.98
CA ILE A 203 -8.44 5.79 -11.92
C ILE A 203 -7.38 5.08 -12.75
N ASN A 204 -6.92 5.74 -13.81
CA ASN A 204 -5.93 5.18 -14.73
C ASN A 204 -4.52 5.28 -14.15
N PHE A 205 -3.77 4.19 -14.30
CA PHE A 205 -2.34 4.15 -14.01
C PHE A 205 -1.53 4.72 -15.18
N ILE A 206 -0.58 5.58 -14.86
CA ILE A 206 0.42 6.10 -15.81
C ILE A 206 1.78 5.48 -15.47
N ASN A 207 2.30 4.69 -16.38
CA ASN A 207 3.61 4.05 -16.23
C ASN A 207 4.74 4.99 -16.66
N SER A 208 5.81 5.05 -15.85
CA SER A 208 6.98 5.86 -16.17
C SER A 208 8.28 5.27 -15.63
N TYR A 209 9.27 5.14 -16.48
CA TYR A 209 10.63 4.73 -16.12
C TYR A 209 11.37 5.75 -15.24
N LEU A 210 10.81 6.94 -15.02
CA LEU A 210 11.44 7.98 -14.18
C LEU A 210 11.49 7.59 -12.69
N PHE A 211 10.65 6.65 -12.25
CA PHE A 211 10.55 6.36 -10.82
C PHE A 211 11.76 5.59 -10.29
N TYR A 212 12.20 4.51 -10.93
CA TYR A 212 13.36 3.74 -10.44
C TYR A 212 13.95 2.81 -11.51
N ASP A 213 15.20 2.37 -11.26
CA ASP A 213 15.93 1.32 -12.01
C ASP A 213 15.94 1.46 -13.53
N SER A 214 15.82 2.67 -14.04
CA SER A 214 16.03 2.95 -15.44
C SER A 214 17.52 3.20 -15.72
N PRO A 215 18.06 2.80 -16.89
CA PRO A 215 19.38 3.24 -17.31
C PRO A 215 19.48 4.73 -17.60
N LEU A 216 18.36 5.45 -17.59
CA LEU A 216 18.32 6.88 -17.77
C LEU A 216 18.83 7.60 -16.52
N HIS A 217 19.63 8.66 -16.71
CA HIS A 217 20.16 9.49 -15.62
C HIS A 217 19.09 10.25 -14.82
N ASP A 218 17.83 10.16 -15.23
CA ASP A 218 16.71 10.96 -14.71
C ASP A 218 15.80 10.20 -13.73
N THR A 219 16.22 9.01 -13.24
CA THR A 219 15.42 8.28 -12.26
C THR A 219 15.40 8.96 -10.91
N ILE A 220 14.24 8.90 -10.24
CA ILE A 220 14.05 9.46 -8.89
C ILE A 220 14.75 8.58 -7.85
N ALA A 221 14.73 7.26 -8.04
CA ALA A 221 15.25 6.32 -7.07
C ALA A 221 16.00 5.15 -7.71
N LYS A 222 16.87 4.52 -6.92
CA LYS A 222 17.50 3.23 -7.21
C LYS A 222 17.15 2.25 -6.12
N HIS A 223 16.64 1.09 -6.49
CA HIS A 223 16.32 0.01 -5.57
C HIS A 223 17.60 -0.70 -5.09
N THR A 224 17.78 -0.84 -3.77
CA THR A 224 19.02 -1.39 -3.20
C THR A 224 19.01 -2.92 -3.09
N ASN A 225 17.86 -3.56 -3.27
CA ASN A 225 17.68 -5.01 -3.08
C ASN A 225 18.10 -5.52 -1.68
N LYS A 226 17.97 -4.70 -0.64
CA LYS A 226 18.38 -5.07 0.74
C LYS A 226 17.67 -6.32 1.29
N HIS A 227 16.52 -6.69 0.73
CA HIS A 227 15.70 -7.80 1.20
C HIS A 227 15.78 -9.05 0.31
N LYS A 228 16.82 -9.13 -0.53
CA LYS A 228 17.13 -10.33 -1.32
C LYS A 228 18.13 -11.21 -0.61
#